data_b3e443fc8c441b78f94f7b84e9c7135e
#
_entry.id   b3e443fc8c441b78f94f7b84e9c7135e
#
_cell.length_a   1.000
_cell.length_b   1.000
_cell.length_c   1.000
_cell.angle_alpha   90.00
_cell.angle_beta   90.00
_cell.angle_gamma   90.00
#
_symmetry.space_group_name_H-M   'P 1'
#
loop_
_entity.id
_entity.type
_entity.pdbx_description
1 polymer ?
#
loop_
_entity_poly.entity_id
_entity_poly.type
_entity_poly.pdbx_seq_one_letter_code
_entity_poly.pdbx_strand_id
1 'polypeptide(L)'
;MIYNNSYKQTIKYFIILFFLLVSPFYHAQDSINTTEKYVSIEGQIYPSFNVDQYRPKIKLRYFLNEKSALRFNINVNRESDYFEIREINGNGVGSVERINALHHFSFGYEGYKKYNNTLIYTGIEGIVGFGRNDEYGSRTDSLIFIPDQNYNIKRPIRQFGIRLLCGLDQYLTTNLFIGTEMGIQFIQTNYLDGSYQVLDQSSQTSSNVTSIIPKSNEQVFSLGGVGCLRIGWVF
;
A
#
# COMPACT_ATOMS: atom_id res chain seq x y z
N MET A 1 8.03 -15.31 -27.03
CA MET A 1 7.24 -16.23 -26.16
C MET A 1 8.16 -17.12 -25.30
N ILE A 2 9.13 -16.51 -24.54
CA ILE A 2 10.17 -17.24 -23.77
C ILE A 2 10.19 -16.82 -22.28
N TYR A 3 9.29 -15.95 -21.83
CA TYR A 3 9.34 -15.36 -20.48
C TYR A 3 8.66 -16.18 -19.35
N ASN A 4 8.06 -17.35 -19.64
CA ASN A 4 7.16 -18.00 -18.68
C ASN A 4 7.79 -19.10 -17.80
N ASN A 5 9.04 -19.50 -18.03
CA ASN A 5 9.68 -20.60 -17.27
C ASN A 5 10.52 -20.14 -16.07
N SER A 6 11.09 -18.93 -16.11
CA SER A 6 11.92 -18.39 -15.03
C SER A 6 11.11 -18.12 -13.75
N TYR A 7 9.90 -17.60 -13.87
CA TYR A 7 9.03 -17.29 -12.74
C TYR A 7 8.60 -18.52 -11.93
N LYS A 8 8.25 -19.61 -12.61
CA LYS A 8 7.85 -20.86 -11.94
C LYS A 8 8.99 -21.47 -11.12
N GLN A 9 10.22 -21.34 -11.58
CA GLN A 9 11.39 -21.80 -10.85
C GLN A 9 11.66 -20.93 -9.62
N THR A 10 11.58 -19.61 -9.73
CA THR A 10 11.81 -18.68 -8.62
C THR A 10 10.79 -18.90 -7.48
N ILE A 11 9.51 -19.06 -7.81
CA ILE A 11 8.46 -19.37 -6.81
C ILE A 11 8.72 -20.71 -6.14
N LYS A 12 9.15 -21.73 -6.89
CA LYS A 12 9.47 -23.06 -6.35
C LYS A 12 10.62 -23.01 -5.35
N TYR A 13 11.69 -22.28 -5.66
CA TYR A 13 12.82 -22.09 -4.74
C TYR A 13 12.45 -21.26 -3.52
N PHE A 14 11.59 -20.26 -3.67
CA PHE A 14 11.10 -19.47 -2.54
C PHE A 14 10.25 -20.29 -1.58
N ILE A 15 9.37 -21.16 -2.09
CA ILE A 15 8.57 -22.10 -1.30
C ILE A 15 9.47 -23.10 -0.60
N ILE A 16 10.46 -23.68 -1.28
CA ILE A 16 11.42 -24.64 -0.69
C ILE A 16 12.25 -23.97 0.39
N LEU A 17 12.77 -22.76 0.14
CA LEU A 17 13.53 -21.97 1.13
C LEU A 17 12.67 -21.64 2.35
N PHE A 18 11.40 -21.30 2.16
CA PHE A 18 10.45 -21.05 3.25
C PHE A 18 10.24 -22.30 4.10
N PHE A 19 10.03 -23.48 3.50
CA PHE A 19 9.90 -24.73 4.23
C PHE A 19 11.20 -25.15 4.92
N LEU A 20 12.37 -24.89 4.33
CA LEU A 20 13.68 -25.17 4.97
C LEU A 20 13.96 -24.22 6.14
N LEU A 21 13.50 -22.99 6.10
CA LEU A 21 13.63 -22.04 7.22
C LEU A 21 12.66 -22.37 8.38
N VAL A 22 11.53 -22.98 8.11
CA VAL A 22 10.52 -23.35 9.12
C VAL A 22 10.84 -24.70 9.79
N SER A 23 11.51 -25.62 9.10
CA SER A 23 11.76 -26.99 9.59
C SER A 23 12.61 -27.12 10.86
N PRO A 24 13.67 -26.30 11.12
CA PRO A 24 14.48 -26.45 12.33
C PRO A 24 13.81 -25.95 13.62
N PHE A 25 12.70 -25.20 13.52
CA PHE A 25 12.06 -24.58 14.69
C PHE A 25 11.02 -25.47 15.38
N TYR A 26 10.80 -26.68 14.90
CA TYR A 26 9.87 -27.63 15.51
C TYR A 26 10.28 -28.13 16.90
N HIS A 27 11.49 -27.82 17.37
CA HIS A 27 12.04 -28.35 18.62
C HIS A 27 12.18 -27.34 19.76
N ALA A 28 11.82 -26.07 19.57
CA ALA A 28 11.82 -25.10 20.67
C ALA A 28 10.49 -25.19 21.44
N GLN A 29 10.43 -26.15 22.35
CA GLN A 29 9.24 -26.49 23.13
C GLN A 29 9.22 -25.75 24.48
N ASP A 30 9.16 -24.41 24.43
CA ASP A 30 8.70 -23.63 25.58
C ASP A 30 7.36 -23.04 25.31
N SER A 31 6.37 -23.40 26.14
CA SER A 31 5.01 -22.87 26.01
C SER A 31 5.03 -21.36 26.18
N ILE A 32 4.77 -20.65 25.09
CA ILE A 32 4.69 -19.18 25.11
C ILE A 32 3.53 -18.79 26.01
N ASN A 33 3.85 -18.27 27.17
CA ASN A 33 2.85 -17.74 28.08
C ASN A 33 2.50 -16.31 27.59
N THR A 34 1.37 -16.18 26.89
CA THR A 34 0.91 -14.90 26.33
C THR A 34 0.14 -14.05 27.34
N THR A 35 -0.05 -14.55 28.55
CA THR A 35 -0.90 -13.89 29.57
C THR A 35 -0.37 -12.56 30.09
N GLU A 36 0.91 -12.24 29.85
CA GLU A 36 1.52 -10.99 30.31
C GLU A 36 1.89 -10.03 29.17
N LYS A 37 1.56 -10.36 27.92
CA LYS A 37 1.98 -9.57 26.75
C LYS A 37 0.79 -8.93 26.09
N TYR A 38 0.78 -7.60 26.12
CA TYR A 38 -0.41 -6.82 25.71
C TYR A 38 -0.28 -6.14 24.35
N VAL A 39 0.95 -5.96 23.83
CA VAL A 39 1.16 -5.19 22.58
C VAL A 39 2.14 -5.91 21.68
N SER A 40 1.88 -5.93 20.38
CA SER A 40 2.89 -6.25 19.36
C SER A 40 3.05 -5.11 18.35
N ILE A 41 4.28 -4.96 17.87
CA ILE A 41 4.63 -4.08 16.76
C ILE A 41 5.13 -4.95 15.62
N GLU A 42 4.63 -4.72 14.43
CA GLU A 42 4.91 -5.53 13.25
C GLU A 42 5.25 -4.68 12.03
N GLY A 43 6.28 -5.11 11.32
CA GLY A 43 6.54 -4.71 9.96
C GLY A 43 5.88 -5.67 8.98
N GLN A 44 5.20 -5.13 7.97
CA GLN A 44 4.55 -5.90 6.92
C GLN A 44 5.18 -5.56 5.57
N ILE A 45 5.51 -6.58 4.79
CA ILE A 45 6.02 -6.45 3.42
C ILE A 45 5.02 -7.15 2.50
N TYR A 46 4.49 -6.40 1.56
CA TYR A 46 3.60 -6.92 0.53
C TYR A 46 4.45 -7.22 -0.71
N PRO A 47 4.68 -8.50 -1.04
CA PRO A 47 5.34 -8.83 -2.29
C PRO A 47 4.41 -8.42 -3.45
N SER A 48 4.79 -7.36 -4.13
CA SER A 48 4.15 -6.96 -5.39
C SER A 48 4.92 -7.60 -6.53
N PHE A 49 4.22 -8.19 -7.48
CA PHE A 49 4.83 -8.69 -8.71
C PHE A 49 5.34 -7.57 -9.63
N ASN A 50 4.97 -6.33 -9.36
CA ASN A 50 5.52 -5.12 -9.97
C ASN A 50 6.59 -4.55 -9.04
N VAL A 51 7.83 -4.47 -9.52
CA VAL A 51 9.05 -4.15 -8.77
C VAL A 51 8.97 -2.80 -8.03
N ASP A 52 8.08 -1.90 -8.44
CA ASP A 52 7.99 -0.52 -7.94
C ASP A 52 7.02 -0.32 -6.75
N GLN A 53 6.46 -1.40 -6.18
CA GLN A 53 5.41 -1.27 -5.16
C GLN A 53 5.68 -2.01 -3.84
N TYR A 54 6.93 -2.06 -3.38
CA TYR A 54 7.20 -2.45 -1.99
C TYR A 54 6.64 -1.37 -1.05
N ARG A 55 5.50 -1.65 -0.43
CA ARG A 55 4.87 -0.72 0.51
C ARG A 55 4.96 -1.28 1.91
N PRO A 56 5.96 -0.87 2.69
CA PRO A 56 6.05 -1.27 4.09
C PRO A 56 4.86 -0.68 4.85
N LYS A 57 4.25 -1.50 5.69
CA LYS A 57 3.19 -1.07 6.61
C LYS A 57 3.63 -1.38 8.03
N ILE A 58 3.22 -0.54 8.94
CA ILE A 58 3.38 -0.77 10.38
C ILE A 58 2.03 -1.19 10.92
N LYS A 59 2.03 -2.29 11.66
CA LYS A 59 0.86 -2.81 12.36
C LYS A 59 1.13 -2.86 13.85
N LEU A 60 0.15 -2.45 14.62
CA LEU A 60 0.10 -2.59 16.06
C LEU A 60 -1.04 -3.54 16.42
N ARG A 61 -0.81 -4.45 17.36
CA ARG A 61 -1.87 -5.26 17.96
C ARG A 61 -1.88 -5.03 19.46
N TYR A 62 -3.07 -4.90 20.00
CA TYR A 62 -3.33 -4.86 21.43
C TYR A 62 -4.12 -6.11 21.80
N PHE A 63 -3.51 -7.03 22.51
CA PHE A 63 -4.13 -8.29 22.93
C PHE A 63 -5.11 -8.02 24.07
N LEU A 64 -6.39 -8.29 23.85
CA LEU A 64 -7.44 -8.17 24.87
C LEU A 64 -7.42 -9.38 25.81
N ASN A 65 -7.08 -10.53 25.26
CA ASN A 65 -6.96 -11.81 25.96
C ASN A 65 -6.21 -12.82 25.06
N GLU A 66 -6.09 -14.04 25.51
CA GLU A 66 -5.42 -15.13 24.75
C GLU A 66 -6.06 -15.49 23.41
N LYS A 67 -7.29 -15.06 23.17
CA LYS A 67 -8.09 -15.43 21.99
C LYS A 67 -8.40 -14.27 21.07
N SER A 68 -8.08 -13.03 21.45
CA SER A 68 -8.48 -11.87 20.67
C SER A 68 -7.57 -10.66 20.85
N ALA A 69 -7.46 -9.83 19.80
CA ALA A 69 -6.79 -8.54 19.84
C ALA A 69 -7.49 -7.49 18.98
N LEU A 70 -7.26 -6.25 19.35
CA LEU A 70 -7.46 -5.11 18.47
C LEU A 70 -6.21 -4.93 17.59
N ARG A 71 -6.43 -4.51 16.36
CA ARG A 71 -5.36 -4.22 15.41
C ARG A 71 -5.49 -2.81 14.86
N PHE A 72 -4.36 -2.19 14.62
CA PHE A 72 -4.26 -0.89 14.01
C PHE A 72 -3.13 -0.90 12.99
N ASN A 73 -3.37 -0.45 11.75
CA ASN A 73 -2.35 -0.37 10.72
C ASN A 73 -2.23 1.06 10.20
N ILE A 74 -1.00 1.44 9.93
CA ILE A 74 -0.64 2.71 9.30
C ILE A 74 0.13 2.40 8.02
N ASN A 75 -0.28 3.02 6.93
CA ASN A 75 0.45 3.02 5.67
C ASN A 75 0.53 4.45 5.15
N VAL A 76 1.75 4.91 4.93
CA VAL A 76 2.04 6.21 4.33
C VAL A 76 2.66 5.94 2.97
N ASN A 77 2.00 6.38 1.90
CA ASN A 77 2.50 6.26 0.55
C ASN A 77 2.55 7.62 -0.14
N ARG A 78 3.69 7.91 -0.77
CA ARG A 78 3.88 9.05 -1.66
C ARG A 78 4.75 8.60 -2.82
N GLU A 79 4.24 8.71 -4.00
CA GLU A 79 4.94 8.49 -5.26
C GLU A 79 5.06 9.82 -6.00
N SER A 80 6.20 10.08 -6.61
CA SER A 80 6.41 11.23 -7.50
C SER A 80 7.09 10.71 -8.76
N ASP A 81 6.42 10.90 -9.88
CA ASP A 81 6.93 10.56 -11.21
C ASP A 81 7.22 11.83 -11.97
N TYR A 82 8.40 11.90 -12.57
CA TYR A 82 8.80 13.02 -13.40
C TYR A 82 9.08 12.54 -14.82
N PHE A 83 8.42 13.18 -15.80
CA PHE A 83 8.58 12.88 -17.22
C PHE A 83 9.05 14.14 -17.95
N GLU A 84 10.11 14.02 -18.71
CA GLU A 84 10.54 15.04 -19.65
C GLU A 84 10.06 14.68 -21.05
N ILE A 85 9.40 15.61 -21.72
CA ILE A 85 8.88 15.45 -23.08
C ILE A 85 9.70 16.36 -23.98
N ARG A 86 10.32 15.79 -25.01
CA ARG A 86 11.10 16.53 -26.01
C ARG A 86 10.46 16.38 -27.38
N GLU A 87 10.40 17.46 -28.12
CA GLU A 87 9.95 17.46 -29.49
C GLU A 87 11.02 16.83 -30.40
N ILE A 88 10.65 15.86 -31.27
CA ILE A 88 11.61 15.09 -32.08
C ILE A 88 12.32 15.98 -33.12
N ASN A 89 11.63 16.98 -33.66
CA ASN A 89 12.14 17.87 -34.73
C ASN A 89 12.15 19.35 -34.35
N GLY A 90 12.08 19.66 -33.05
CA GLY A 90 12.01 21.02 -32.53
C GLY A 90 12.85 21.23 -31.27
N ASN A 91 12.88 22.45 -30.81
CA ASN A 91 13.59 22.83 -29.59
C ASN A 91 12.68 22.87 -28.34
N GLY A 92 11.44 22.36 -28.50
CA GLY A 92 10.46 22.37 -27.42
C GLY A 92 10.76 21.31 -26.37
N VAL A 93 10.78 21.73 -25.10
CA VAL A 93 10.92 20.86 -23.94
C VAL A 93 9.74 21.11 -23.02
N GLY A 94 9.12 20.02 -22.56
CA GLY A 94 8.09 20.03 -21.53
C GLY A 94 8.40 19.05 -20.43
N SER A 95 7.81 19.26 -19.27
CA SER A 95 7.88 18.33 -18.16
C SER A 95 6.52 18.12 -17.53
N VAL A 96 6.30 16.92 -17.02
CA VAL A 96 5.12 16.58 -16.23
C VAL A 96 5.58 15.90 -14.96
N GLU A 97 5.20 16.45 -13.83
CA GLU A 97 5.39 15.83 -12.52
C GLU A 97 4.04 15.38 -11.98
N ARG A 98 3.93 14.11 -11.62
CA ARG A 98 2.75 13.52 -10.99
C ARG A 98 3.07 13.12 -9.58
N ILE A 99 2.29 13.58 -8.62
CA ILE A 99 2.43 13.25 -7.21
C ILE A 99 1.17 12.52 -6.76
N ASN A 100 1.32 11.24 -6.41
CA ASN A 100 0.28 10.43 -5.82
C ASN A 100 0.60 10.23 -4.34
N ALA A 101 -0.14 10.85 -3.46
CA ALA A 101 -0.01 10.69 -2.02
C ALA A 101 -1.29 10.07 -1.47
N LEU A 102 -1.17 8.92 -0.78
CA LEU A 102 -2.32 8.23 -0.19
C LEU A 102 -1.91 7.57 1.13
N HIS A 103 -2.51 8.02 2.21
CA HIS A 103 -2.28 7.54 3.55
C HIS A 103 -3.47 6.70 3.99
N HIS A 104 -3.22 5.49 4.46
CA HIS A 104 -4.25 4.59 4.97
C HIS A 104 -4.08 4.35 6.46
N PHE A 105 -5.20 4.34 7.13
CA PHE A 105 -5.34 3.91 8.51
C PHE A 105 -6.37 2.78 8.52
N SER A 106 -6.09 1.72 9.25
CA SER A 106 -7.11 0.70 9.47
C SER A 106 -7.17 0.30 10.92
N PHE A 107 -8.38 0.00 11.38
CA PHE A 107 -8.68 -0.48 12.71
C PHE A 107 -9.55 -1.73 12.61
N GLY A 108 -9.25 -2.74 13.43
CA GLY A 108 -9.93 -4.01 13.34
C GLY A 108 -9.83 -4.86 14.58
N TYR A 109 -10.43 -6.03 14.46
CA TYR A 109 -10.48 -7.06 15.49
C TYR A 109 -10.01 -8.39 14.92
N GLU A 110 -9.24 -9.14 15.69
CA GLU A 110 -8.73 -10.48 15.36
C GLU A 110 -9.15 -11.48 16.43
N GLY A 111 -9.57 -12.66 15.98
CA GLY A 111 -9.75 -13.83 16.83
C GLY A 111 -8.66 -14.87 16.56
N TYR A 112 -8.12 -15.48 17.62
CA TYR A 112 -6.98 -16.39 17.56
C TYR A 112 -7.32 -17.81 17.97
N LYS A 113 -6.56 -18.73 17.36
CA LYS A 113 -6.44 -20.11 17.84
C LYS A 113 -4.94 -20.47 17.89
N LYS A 114 -4.48 -20.88 19.07
CA LYS A 114 -3.08 -21.22 19.32
C LYS A 114 -2.88 -22.73 19.16
N TYR A 115 -1.82 -23.10 18.45
CA TYR A 115 -1.33 -24.46 18.32
C TYR A 115 0.18 -24.45 18.54
N ASN A 116 0.63 -24.90 19.70
CA ASN A 116 2.05 -24.83 20.09
C ASN A 116 2.60 -23.40 19.91
N ASN A 117 3.61 -23.25 19.06
CA ASN A 117 4.26 -21.97 18.74
C ASN A 117 3.62 -21.24 17.55
N THR A 118 2.51 -21.76 17.04
CA THR A 118 1.80 -21.17 15.90
C THR A 118 0.49 -20.55 16.36
N LEU A 119 0.22 -19.35 15.92
CA LEU A 119 -1.00 -18.61 16.18
C LEU A 119 -1.73 -18.41 14.85
N ILE A 120 -2.89 -19.06 14.71
CA ILE A 120 -3.77 -18.89 13.54
C ILE A 120 -4.84 -17.88 13.93
N TYR A 121 -5.13 -16.95 13.04
CA TYR A 121 -6.13 -15.93 13.30
C TYR A 121 -6.99 -15.63 12.09
N THR A 122 -8.17 -15.10 12.38
CA THR A 122 -9.07 -14.47 11.43
C THR A 122 -9.48 -13.12 11.98
N GLY A 123 -9.78 -12.18 11.09
CA GLY A 123 -10.14 -10.83 11.54
C GLY A 123 -10.91 -10.05 10.50
N ILE A 124 -11.40 -8.92 10.98
CA ILE A 124 -12.07 -7.91 10.19
C ILE A 124 -11.48 -6.55 10.52
N GLU A 125 -11.27 -5.71 9.52
CA GLU A 125 -10.83 -4.33 9.71
C GLU A 125 -11.57 -3.35 8.80
N GLY A 126 -11.85 -2.16 9.35
CA GLY A 126 -12.27 -1.00 8.60
C GLY A 126 -11.04 -0.21 8.12
N ILE A 127 -11.10 0.33 6.92
CA ILE A 127 -10.02 1.07 6.27
C ILE A 127 -10.53 2.48 5.98
N VAL A 128 -9.70 3.47 6.30
CA VAL A 128 -9.91 4.88 5.96
C VAL A 128 -8.64 5.40 5.28
N GLY A 129 -8.80 6.06 4.13
CA GLY A 129 -7.69 6.63 3.38
C GLY A 129 -7.92 8.11 3.08
N PHE A 130 -6.84 8.88 3.11
CA PHE A 130 -6.81 10.28 2.72
C PHE A 130 -5.63 10.52 1.80
N GLY A 131 -5.85 11.28 0.75
CA GLY A 131 -4.78 11.54 -0.18
C GLY A 131 -5.09 12.62 -1.21
N ARG A 132 -4.19 12.72 -2.16
CA ARG A 132 -4.33 13.62 -3.29
C ARG A 132 -3.56 13.09 -4.49
N ASN A 133 -4.07 13.40 -5.67
CA ASN A 133 -3.37 13.27 -6.93
C ASN A 133 -3.12 14.68 -7.46
N ASP A 134 -1.86 15.05 -7.54
CA ASP A 134 -1.44 16.34 -8.10
C ASP A 134 -0.66 16.07 -9.39
N GLU A 135 -0.90 16.90 -10.41
CA GLU A 135 -0.15 16.88 -11.66
C GLU A 135 0.27 18.30 -12.02
N TYR A 136 1.55 18.49 -12.27
CA TYR A 136 2.13 19.76 -12.68
C TYR A 136 2.74 19.57 -14.06
N GLY A 137 2.26 20.34 -15.03
CA GLY A 137 2.84 20.37 -16.36
C GLY A 137 3.49 21.72 -16.66
N SER A 138 4.64 21.69 -17.31
CA SER A 138 5.30 22.87 -17.83
C SER A 138 5.80 22.62 -19.26
N ARG A 139 5.84 23.67 -20.09
CA ARG A 139 6.39 23.57 -21.42
C ARG A 139 7.07 24.87 -21.84
N THR A 140 7.96 24.76 -22.81
CA THR A 140 8.44 25.92 -23.59
C THR A 140 7.47 26.22 -24.74
N ASP A 141 7.46 27.45 -25.24
CA ASP A 141 6.49 27.97 -26.21
C ASP A 141 6.37 27.21 -27.55
N SER A 142 7.32 26.30 -27.84
CA SER A 142 7.38 25.58 -29.11
C SER A 142 6.73 24.20 -29.13
N LEU A 143 6.22 23.72 -28.01
CA LEU A 143 5.57 22.37 -27.95
C LEU A 143 4.12 22.42 -28.39
N ILE A 144 3.79 21.67 -29.44
CA ILE A 144 2.43 21.58 -29.99
C ILE A 144 1.55 20.59 -29.18
N PHE A 145 2.16 19.60 -28.52
CA PHE A 145 1.45 18.50 -27.88
C PHE A 145 0.81 18.82 -26.52
N ILE A 146 1.31 19.85 -25.85
CA ILE A 146 0.74 20.31 -24.58
C ILE A 146 0.04 21.64 -24.90
N PRO A 147 -1.30 21.70 -24.83
CA PRO A 147 -2.06 22.86 -25.30
C PRO A 147 -1.75 24.14 -24.53
N ASP A 148 -1.36 24.01 -23.24
CA ASP A 148 -1.14 25.15 -22.36
C ASP A 148 0.30 25.19 -21.83
N GLN A 149 0.81 26.38 -21.52
CA GLN A 149 2.21 26.58 -21.16
C GLN A 149 2.55 25.98 -19.82
N ASN A 150 1.75 26.24 -18.80
CA ASN A 150 1.89 25.63 -17.49
C ASN A 150 0.52 25.31 -16.94
N TYR A 151 0.36 24.14 -16.35
CA TYR A 151 -0.88 23.75 -15.71
C TYR A 151 -0.64 23.06 -14.38
N ASN A 152 -1.65 23.09 -13.53
CA ASN A 152 -1.65 22.45 -12.23
C ASN A 152 -3.01 21.81 -12.00
N ILE A 153 -3.01 20.51 -11.80
CA ILE A 153 -4.18 19.71 -11.44
C ILE A 153 -4.02 19.27 -9.98
N LYS A 154 -5.03 19.52 -9.17
CA LYS A 154 -5.09 19.05 -7.77
C LYS A 154 -6.39 18.32 -7.56
N ARG A 155 -6.31 17.08 -7.09
CA ARG A 155 -7.48 16.25 -6.86
C ARG A 155 -7.39 15.50 -5.53
N PRO A 156 -8.10 15.97 -4.48
CA PRO A 156 -8.15 15.26 -3.21
C PRO A 156 -8.88 13.93 -3.32
N ILE A 157 -8.44 12.94 -2.53
CA ILE A 157 -8.98 11.58 -2.52
C ILE A 157 -9.37 11.20 -1.09
N ARG A 158 -10.47 10.49 -0.97
CA ARG A 158 -10.88 9.79 0.27
C ARG A 158 -11.20 8.34 -0.07
N GLN A 159 -10.78 7.45 0.82
CA GLN A 159 -11.08 6.03 0.69
C GLN A 159 -11.74 5.51 1.96
N PHE A 160 -12.69 4.60 1.76
CA PHE A 160 -13.32 3.83 2.82
C PHE A 160 -13.38 2.38 2.39
N GLY A 161 -13.17 1.47 3.32
CA GLY A 161 -13.21 0.06 2.96
C GLY A 161 -13.33 -0.85 4.16
N ILE A 162 -13.54 -2.13 3.83
CA ILE A 162 -13.60 -3.23 4.79
C ILE A 162 -12.69 -4.33 4.26
N ARG A 163 -11.97 -4.99 5.16
CA ARG A 163 -11.14 -6.15 4.87
C ARG A 163 -11.47 -7.30 5.81
N LEU A 164 -11.69 -8.48 5.24
CA LEU A 164 -11.68 -9.74 5.94
C LEU A 164 -10.32 -10.39 5.72
N LEU A 165 -9.76 -10.96 6.76
CA LEU A 165 -8.41 -11.49 6.71
C LEU A 165 -8.27 -12.78 7.51
N CYS A 166 -7.28 -13.56 7.12
CA CYS A 166 -6.79 -14.69 7.90
C CYS A 166 -5.26 -14.74 7.80
N GLY A 167 -4.63 -15.28 8.80
CA GLY A 167 -3.19 -15.34 8.83
C GLY A 167 -2.67 -16.34 9.85
N LEU A 168 -1.36 -16.45 9.82
CA LEU A 168 -0.60 -17.37 10.65
C LEU A 168 0.65 -16.65 11.14
N ASP A 169 0.94 -16.77 12.45
CA ASP A 169 2.14 -16.28 13.09
C ASP A 169 2.90 -17.47 13.69
N GLN A 170 4.14 -17.65 13.28
CA GLN A 170 5.04 -18.62 13.83
C GLN A 170 6.00 -17.93 14.79
N TYR A 171 5.92 -18.23 16.07
CA TYR A 171 6.82 -17.71 17.08
C TYR A 171 8.17 -18.41 16.99
N LEU A 172 9.23 -17.62 16.82
CA LEU A 172 10.61 -18.07 16.81
C LEU A 172 11.21 -18.05 18.21
N THR A 173 10.78 -17.08 19.02
CA THR A 173 11.08 -16.94 20.43
C THR A 173 9.82 -16.56 21.19
N THR A 174 9.92 -16.34 22.49
CA THR A 174 8.80 -15.85 23.30
C THR A 174 8.26 -14.50 22.85
N ASN A 175 9.05 -13.70 22.13
CA ASN A 175 8.71 -12.34 21.75
C ASN A 175 8.70 -12.13 20.23
N LEU A 176 9.56 -12.84 19.49
CA LEU A 176 9.74 -12.65 18.05
C LEU A 176 8.90 -13.66 17.27
N PHE A 177 8.18 -13.20 16.28
CA PHE A 177 7.46 -14.06 15.35
C PHE A 177 7.63 -13.61 13.91
N ILE A 178 7.46 -14.55 13.00
CA ILE A 178 7.25 -14.31 11.57
C ILE A 178 5.86 -14.80 11.21
N GLY A 179 5.25 -14.18 10.22
CA GLY A 179 3.89 -14.55 9.85
C GLY A 179 3.56 -14.24 8.41
N THR A 180 2.42 -14.75 8.01
CA THR A 180 1.81 -14.45 6.72
C THR A 180 0.36 -14.10 6.93
N GLU A 181 -0.16 -13.24 6.08
CA GLU A 181 -1.57 -12.80 6.12
C GLU A 181 -2.12 -12.75 4.71
N MET A 182 -3.36 -13.15 4.54
CA MET A 182 -4.11 -12.98 3.30
C MET A 182 -5.51 -12.45 3.61
N GLY A 183 -6.14 -11.79 2.65
CA GLY A 183 -7.47 -11.24 2.87
C GLY A 183 -8.20 -10.87 1.61
N ILE A 184 -9.45 -10.53 1.81
CA ILE A 184 -10.38 -10.02 0.81
C ILE A 184 -10.75 -8.61 1.24
N GLN A 185 -10.68 -7.65 0.34
CA GLN A 185 -11.03 -6.28 0.65
C GLN A 185 -11.99 -5.67 -0.37
N PHE A 186 -12.84 -4.81 0.13
CA PHE A 186 -13.68 -3.91 -0.64
C PHE A 186 -13.28 -2.48 -0.29
N ILE A 187 -12.89 -1.68 -1.28
CA ILE A 187 -12.50 -0.28 -1.11
C ILE A 187 -13.31 0.58 -2.06
N GLN A 188 -13.91 1.62 -1.53
CA GLN A 188 -14.53 2.70 -2.28
C GLN A 188 -13.60 3.91 -2.24
N THR A 189 -13.24 4.41 -3.42
CA THR A 189 -12.46 5.62 -3.61
C THR A 189 -13.35 6.74 -4.09
N ASN A 190 -13.36 7.83 -3.34
CA ASN A 190 -14.07 9.05 -3.67
C ASN A 190 -13.06 10.12 -4.08
N TYR A 191 -13.05 10.48 -5.33
CA TYR A 191 -12.34 11.63 -5.82
C TYR A 191 -13.22 12.88 -5.59
N LEU A 192 -12.75 13.79 -4.76
CA LEU A 192 -13.45 15.03 -4.45
C LEU A 192 -13.30 16.02 -5.61
N ASP A 193 -14.01 17.13 -5.50
CA ASP A 193 -13.87 18.23 -6.47
C ASP A 193 -12.40 18.68 -6.50
N GLY A 194 -11.84 18.62 -7.68
CA GLY A 194 -10.47 19.04 -7.96
C GLY A 194 -10.42 20.41 -8.63
N SER A 195 -9.24 20.95 -8.77
CA SER A 195 -8.98 22.18 -9.53
C SER A 195 -8.01 21.90 -10.67
N TYR A 196 -8.30 22.45 -11.82
CA TYR A 196 -7.41 22.58 -12.95
C TYR A 196 -7.10 24.07 -13.14
N GLN A 197 -5.84 24.44 -13.07
CA GLN A 197 -5.39 25.82 -13.24
C GLN A 197 -4.40 25.88 -14.40
N VAL A 198 -4.62 26.81 -15.31
CA VAL A 198 -3.69 27.16 -16.37
C VAL A 198 -3.00 28.47 -16.00
N LEU A 199 -1.69 28.45 -16.04
CA LEU A 199 -0.84 29.61 -15.77
C LEU A 199 -0.27 30.09 -17.10
N ASP A 200 -0.96 31.01 -17.76
CA ASP A 200 -0.45 31.63 -18.99
C ASP A 200 0.58 32.70 -18.66
N GLN A 201 1.84 32.47 -19.04
CA GLN A 201 2.94 33.43 -18.86
C GLN A 201 3.18 34.32 -20.09
N SER A 202 2.48 34.07 -21.21
CA SER A 202 2.76 34.72 -22.50
C SER A 202 2.06 36.04 -22.71
N SER A 203 1.00 36.32 -21.96
CA SER A 203 0.29 37.57 -22.06
C SER A 203 0.63 38.55 -20.94
N GLN A 204 0.83 39.80 -21.24
CA GLN A 204 0.99 40.89 -20.26
C GLN A 204 -0.20 41.02 -19.28
N THR A 205 -1.26 40.29 -19.52
CA THR A 205 -2.38 40.05 -18.64
C THR A 205 -2.39 38.54 -18.29
N SER A 206 -1.83 38.19 -17.18
CA SER A 206 -1.88 36.82 -16.65
C SER A 206 -3.35 36.40 -16.39
N SER A 207 -3.97 35.71 -17.33
CA SER A 207 -5.29 35.15 -17.14
C SER A 207 -5.15 33.74 -16.52
N ASN A 208 -5.27 33.65 -15.21
CA ASN A 208 -5.39 32.36 -14.55
C ASN A 208 -6.79 31.81 -14.79
N VAL A 209 -6.90 30.80 -15.66
CA VAL A 209 -8.16 30.08 -15.83
C VAL A 209 -8.19 28.93 -14.81
N THR A 210 -9.20 28.95 -13.97
CA THR A 210 -9.43 27.86 -13.01
C THR A 210 -10.72 27.16 -13.39
N SER A 211 -10.62 25.85 -13.63
CA SER A 211 -11.76 24.98 -13.88
C SER A 211 -11.92 23.96 -12.74
N ILE A 212 -13.15 23.60 -12.46
CA ILE A 212 -13.45 22.59 -11.44
C ILE A 212 -13.50 21.22 -12.11
N ILE A 213 -12.75 20.25 -11.56
CA ILE A 213 -12.86 18.84 -11.93
C ILE A 213 -13.91 18.22 -11.04
N PRO A 214 -15.06 17.77 -11.58
CA PRO A 214 -16.14 17.26 -10.76
C PRO A 214 -15.74 15.97 -10.01
N LYS A 215 -16.36 15.77 -8.87
CA LYS A 215 -16.20 14.56 -8.05
C LYS A 215 -16.58 13.31 -8.84
N SER A 216 -15.90 12.21 -8.54
CA SER A 216 -16.20 10.88 -9.07
C SER A 216 -15.94 9.80 -8.02
N ASN A 217 -16.58 8.66 -8.21
CA ASN A 217 -16.43 7.51 -7.30
C ASN A 217 -15.93 6.30 -8.08
N GLU A 218 -15.06 5.55 -7.44
CA GLU A 218 -14.55 4.28 -7.92
C GLU A 218 -14.74 3.22 -6.84
N GLN A 219 -15.18 2.04 -7.23
CA GLN A 219 -15.33 0.89 -6.32
C GLN A 219 -14.43 -0.23 -6.78
N VAL A 220 -13.57 -0.69 -5.89
CA VAL A 220 -12.65 -1.78 -6.16
C VAL A 220 -12.93 -2.91 -5.20
N PHE A 221 -13.27 -4.06 -5.76
CA PHE A 221 -13.31 -5.32 -5.04
C PHE A 221 -12.10 -6.16 -5.42
N SER A 222 -11.26 -6.51 -4.45
CA SER A 222 -10.10 -7.37 -4.66
C SER A 222 -10.19 -8.63 -3.83
N LEU A 223 -10.19 -9.76 -4.52
CA LEU A 223 -10.22 -11.10 -3.94
C LEU A 223 -8.80 -11.66 -3.92
N GLY A 224 -8.33 -12.03 -2.74
CA GLY A 224 -7.15 -12.90 -2.59
C GLY A 224 -5.78 -12.26 -2.88
N GLY A 225 -5.69 -10.96 -3.04
CA GLY A 225 -4.45 -10.29 -3.42
C GLY A 225 -3.68 -9.61 -2.29
N VAL A 226 -4.12 -9.74 -1.05
CA VAL A 226 -3.46 -9.06 0.09
C VAL A 226 -2.63 -10.07 0.88
N GLY A 227 -1.73 -10.78 0.19
CA GLY A 227 -0.73 -11.61 0.86
C GLY A 227 0.42 -10.74 1.35
N CYS A 228 0.80 -10.84 2.62
CA CYS A 228 1.99 -10.20 3.15
C CYS A 228 2.82 -11.16 3.99
N LEU A 229 4.14 -10.90 4.01
CA LEU A 229 5.05 -11.44 5.00
C LEU A 229 5.16 -10.44 6.13
N ARG A 230 5.23 -10.95 7.36
CA ARG A 230 5.29 -10.14 8.56
C ARG A 230 6.42 -10.59 9.46
N ILE A 231 7.01 -9.62 10.12
CA ILE A 231 7.90 -9.84 11.26
C ILE A 231 7.41 -8.95 12.39
N GLY A 232 7.32 -9.49 13.58
CA GLY A 232 6.78 -8.73 14.71
C GLY A 232 7.42 -9.11 16.03
N TRP A 233 7.33 -8.16 16.95
CA TRP A 233 7.80 -8.29 18.32
C TRP A 233 6.65 -8.03 19.29
N VAL A 234 6.53 -8.90 20.29
CA VAL A 234 5.52 -8.81 21.38
C VAL A 234 6.18 -8.36 22.66
N PHE A 235 5.58 -7.37 23.32
CA PHE A 235 6.04 -6.78 24.58
C PHE A 235 5.16 -7.18 25.75
#